data_626182d65730449267c11c054069a77e
#
_entry.id   626182d65730449267c11c054069a77e
#
_cell.length_a   1.000
_cell.length_b   1.000
_cell.length_c   1.000
_cell.angle_alpha   90.00
_cell.angle_beta   90.00
_cell.angle_gamma   90.00
#
_symmetry.space_group_name_H-M   'P 1'
#
loop_
_entity.id
_entity.type
_entity.pdbx_description
1 polymer ?
#
loop_
_entity_poly.entity_id
_entity_poly.type
_entity_poly.pdbx_seq_one_letter_code
_entity_poly.pdbx_strand_id
1 'polypeptide(L)'
;MEKGETKIKLGYEILWKFIIRPPRDDYPLNYLGPSQFKYNSKAYIRRDFILISHQGYKMPSSLIEPLSRPCKKMPVVIYLHGNASSRLEGLNTLSTLLPHNINLFIVDLPGCGHSEGDYISLGYYESYDVGIIVDFLENLPGTGNIGIWGRSMGASTGLIYAHRDKRIKALCLDSPFANFCRLARELTKQYINLPDFIINGILKIIGGTIKEKNGIDIFRLNPIEEAENAFQPAIFVHAINDKLINLHHAIDIFNIYGGEKSLKCSEIGGHNSKRPKRITQEIGNFFEKYLQNNNNEFDINEDNKLNEYKINYVNDLNQSFVFKSGEYYKNRELYNSLKEENEKKNMDDIKKILLNINENDISKESTELNSNISINEKK
;
A
#
# COMPACT_ATOMS: atom_id res chain seq x y z
N MET A 1 -39.50 -16.46 0.51
CA MET A 1 -38.98 -15.26 -0.12
C MET A 1 -38.05 -14.47 0.85
N GLU A 2 -38.47 -14.06 2.03
CA GLU A 2 -37.68 -13.26 2.98
C GLU A 2 -36.30 -13.82 3.33
N LYS A 3 -36.10 -15.14 3.49
CA LYS A 3 -34.80 -15.74 3.81
C LYS A 3 -33.77 -15.67 2.65
N GLY A 4 -34.25 -15.66 1.40
CA GLY A 4 -33.42 -15.54 0.19
C GLY A 4 -32.91 -14.10 0.02
N GLU A 5 -33.83 -13.13 0.10
CA GLU A 5 -33.50 -11.69 -0.01
C GLU A 5 -32.50 -11.22 1.06
N THR A 6 -32.66 -11.73 2.30
CA THR A 6 -31.69 -11.43 3.40
C THR A 6 -30.30 -11.96 3.12
N LYS A 7 -30.16 -13.15 2.49
CA LYS A 7 -28.87 -13.74 2.14
C LYS A 7 -28.16 -13.02 1.00
N ILE A 8 -28.90 -12.63 -0.03
CA ILE A 8 -28.37 -11.87 -1.19
C ILE A 8 -27.89 -10.49 -0.73
N LYS A 9 -28.71 -9.78 0.03
CA LYS A 9 -28.35 -8.48 0.61
C LYS A 9 -27.10 -8.57 1.49
N LEU A 10 -26.97 -9.61 2.30
CA LEU A 10 -25.79 -9.84 3.13
C LEU A 10 -24.55 -10.11 2.27
N GLY A 11 -24.67 -10.95 1.23
CA GLY A 11 -23.57 -11.24 0.30
C GLY A 11 -23.07 -10.00 -0.44
N TYR A 12 -23.99 -9.18 -0.91
CA TYR A 12 -23.71 -7.91 -1.56
C TYR A 12 -22.97 -6.92 -0.62
N GLU A 13 -23.44 -6.75 0.63
CA GLU A 13 -22.82 -5.90 1.63
C GLU A 13 -21.37 -6.33 1.92
N ILE A 14 -21.10 -7.61 1.96
CA ILE A 14 -19.76 -8.14 2.20
C ILE A 14 -18.83 -7.87 1.01
N LEU A 15 -19.31 -8.00 -0.23
CA LEU A 15 -18.49 -7.84 -1.43
C LEU A 15 -17.95 -6.41 -1.59
N TRP A 16 -18.80 -5.38 -1.51
CA TRP A 16 -18.29 -4.03 -1.66
C TRP A 16 -17.43 -3.58 -0.45
N LYS A 17 -17.78 -4.05 0.77
CA LYS A 17 -16.96 -3.80 1.96
C LYS A 17 -15.58 -4.42 1.83
N PHE A 18 -15.50 -5.63 1.29
CA PHE A 18 -14.21 -6.28 1.06
C PHE A 18 -13.29 -5.46 0.15
N ILE A 19 -13.86 -4.74 -0.82
CA ILE A 19 -13.10 -3.92 -1.76
C ILE A 19 -12.59 -2.64 -1.10
N ILE A 20 -13.48 -1.84 -0.48
CA ILE A 20 -13.12 -0.50 0.01
C ILE A 20 -13.15 -0.33 1.53
N ARG A 21 -13.58 -1.35 2.26
CA ARG A 21 -13.60 -1.36 3.73
C ARG A 21 -13.13 -2.71 4.28
N PRO A 22 -11.94 -3.16 3.91
CA PRO A 22 -11.40 -4.40 4.46
C PRO A 22 -11.21 -4.29 5.96
N PRO A 23 -11.09 -5.42 6.69
CA PRO A 23 -10.73 -5.40 8.10
C PRO A 23 -9.44 -4.61 8.31
N ARG A 24 -9.45 -3.68 9.27
CA ARG A 24 -8.26 -2.90 9.60
C ARG A 24 -7.21 -3.77 10.30
N ASP A 25 -5.98 -3.45 10.03
CA ASP A 25 -4.83 -3.90 10.78
C ASP A 25 -4.72 -3.06 12.06
N ASP A 26 -5.48 -3.43 13.09
CA ASP A 26 -5.48 -2.76 14.41
C ASP A 26 -4.32 -3.31 15.25
N TYR A 27 -3.12 -2.85 14.94
CA TYR A 27 -1.90 -3.32 15.58
C TYR A 27 -1.61 -2.58 16.90
N PRO A 28 -1.06 -3.23 17.91
CA PRO A 28 -0.56 -2.57 19.12
C PRO A 28 0.60 -1.63 18.78
N LEU A 29 0.58 -0.37 19.28
CA LEU A 29 1.60 0.64 18.98
C LEU A 29 3.03 0.22 19.35
N ASN A 30 3.20 -0.64 20.35
CA ASN A 30 4.51 -1.19 20.73
C ASN A 30 5.10 -2.10 19.63
N TYR A 31 4.33 -2.54 18.62
CA TYR A 31 4.83 -3.29 17.47
C TYR A 31 5.63 -2.42 16.50
N LEU A 32 5.53 -1.10 16.60
CA LEU A 32 6.44 -0.18 15.91
C LEU A 32 7.87 -0.24 16.46
N GLY A 33 8.07 -0.93 17.59
CA GLY A 33 9.35 -1.01 18.29
C GLY A 33 9.68 0.26 19.08
N PRO A 34 10.84 0.33 19.70
CA PRO A 34 11.28 1.49 20.46
C PRO A 34 11.55 2.69 19.54
N SER A 35 11.42 3.91 20.08
CA SER A 35 11.74 5.15 19.36
C SER A 35 13.25 5.29 19.06
N GLN A 36 14.11 4.62 19.83
CA GLN A 36 15.56 4.55 19.58
C GLN A 36 16.00 3.08 19.60
N PHE A 37 16.82 2.70 18.63
CA PHE A 37 17.33 1.34 18.51
C PHE A 37 18.70 1.29 17.85
N LYS A 38 19.37 0.15 17.93
CA LYS A 38 20.61 -0.11 17.21
C LYS A 38 20.40 -1.13 16.11
N TYR A 39 20.96 -0.86 14.93
CA TYR A 39 21.05 -1.78 13.82
C TYR A 39 22.47 -1.78 13.25
N ASN A 40 23.14 -2.94 13.17
CA ASN A 40 24.55 -3.05 12.74
C ASN A 40 25.47 -2.02 13.42
N SER A 41 25.39 -1.92 14.76
CA SER A 41 26.16 -1.01 15.62
C SER A 41 25.87 0.49 15.44
N LYS A 42 25.06 0.90 14.48
CA LYS A 42 24.60 2.28 14.31
C LYS A 42 23.32 2.51 15.13
N ALA A 43 23.21 3.70 15.73
CA ALA A 43 22.00 4.12 16.44
C ALA A 43 21.03 4.82 15.50
N TYR A 44 19.75 4.50 15.62
CA TYR A 44 18.66 5.06 14.83
C TYR A 44 17.56 5.59 15.76
N ILE A 45 16.81 6.55 15.24
CA ILE A 45 15.64 7.12 15.89
C ILE A 45 14.43 6.97 14.97
N ARG A 46 13.27 6.64 15.55
CA ARG A 46 11.96 6.75 14.92
C ARG A 46 11.29 8.01 15.44
N ARG A 47 10.90 8.88 14.54
CA ARG A 47 10.09 10.07 14.82
C ARG A 47 8.69 9.85 14.30
N ASP A 48 7.70 10.03 15.14
CA ASP A 48 6.29 9.83 14.80
C ASP A 48 5.63 11.19 14.51
N PHE A 49 4.79 11.23 13.46
CA PHE A 49 4.08 12.41 12.97
C PHE A 49 2.62 12.08 12.72
N ILE A 50 1.78 13.10 12.70
CA ILE A 50 0.42 13.04 12.19
C ILE A 50 0.35 13.96 10.97
N LEU A 51 0.21 13.40 9.78
CA LEU A 51 -0.08 14.13 8.56
C LEU A 51 -1.61 14.19 8.37
N ILE A 52 -2.06 15.19 7.62
CA ILE A 52 -3.47 15.30 7.26
C ILE A 52 -3.62 14.93 5.79
N SER A 53 -4.45 13.95 5.50
CA SER A 53 -4.70 13.45 4.15
C SER A 53 -5.38 14.50 3.28
N HIS A 54 -5.43 14.25 1.97
CA HIS A 54 -6.17 15.05 1.00
C HIS A 54 -7.67 15.22 1.38
N GLN A 55 -8.24 14.21 2.03
CA GLN A 55 -9.63 14.24 2.50
C GLN A 55 -9.79 14.78 3.94
N GLY A 56 -8.72 15.27 4.57
CA GLY A 56 -8.75 15.82 5.93
C GLY A 56 -8.59 14.78 7.05
N TYR A 57 -8.28 13.53 6.75
CA TYR A 57 -8.08 12.46 7.73
C TYR A 57 -6.67 12.47 8.32
N LYS A 58 -6.54 12.13 9.60
CA LYS A 58 -5.25 11.95 10.24
C LYS A 58 -4.57 10.68 9.75
N MET A 59 -3.32 10.82 9.32
CA MET A 59 -2.44 9.73 8.87
C MET A 59 -1.24 9.62 9.81
N PRO A 60 -1.26 8.71 10.80
CA PRO A 60 -0.08 8.43 11.60
C PRO A 60 1.07 7.93 10.73
N SER A 61 2.20 8.60 10.85
CA SER A 61 3.38 8.38 10.04
C SER A 61 4.62 8.29 10.91
N SER A 62 5.68 7.66 10.42
CA SER A 62 6.96 7.58 11.14
C SER A 62 8.13 7.69 10.17
N LEU A 63 9.14 8.48 10.55
CA LEU A 63 10.43 8.54 9.88
C LEU A 63 11.46 7.80 10.74
N ILE A 64 12.17 6.86 10.14
CA ILE A 64 13.30 6.16 10.74
C ILE A 64 14.58 6.66 10.08
N GLU A 65 15.47 7.24 10.88
CA GLU A 65 16.71 7.83 10.42
C GLU A 65 17.87 7.55 11.41
N PRO A 66 19.14 7.62 10.97
CA PRO A 66 20.27 7.47 11.90
C PRO A 66 20.29 8.64 12.89
N LEU A 67 20.62 8.33 14.16
CA LEU A 67 20.77 9.35 15.22
C LEU A 67 21.92 10.32 14.90
N SER A 68 22.98 9.84 14.26
CA SER A 68 24.08 10.65 13.72
C SER A 68 24.11 10.47 12.20
N ARG A 69 23.78 11.53 11.47
CA ARG A 69 23.71 11.50 10.02
C ARG A 69 25.08 11.42 9.38
N PRO A 70 25.33 10.51 8.43
CA PRO A 70 26.59 10.41 7.71
C PRO A 70 26.78 11.52 6.65
N CYS A 71 25.72 12.25 6.29
CA CYS A 71 25.76 13.35 5.32
C CYS A 71 24.63 14.37 5.61
N LYS A 72 24.77 15.58 5.06
CA LYS A 72 23.84 16.70 5.27
C LYS A 72 22.41 16.37 4.85
N LYS A 73 22.24 15.75 3.67
CA LYS A 73 20.94 15.37 3.12
C LYS A 73 20.88 13.85 2.93
N MET A 74 19.99 13.20 3.68
CA MET A 74 19.80 11.76 3.64
C MET A 74 18.70 11.39 2.65
N PRO A 75 18.93 10.43 1.74
CA PRO A 75 17.85 9.90 0.91
C PRO A 75 16.79 9.24 1.78
N VAL A 76 15.54 9.28 1.31
CA VAL A 76 14.41 8.68 2.01
C VAL A 76 13.57 7.85 1.04
N VAL A 77 13.15 6.68 1.50
CA VAL A 77 12.18 5.84 0.81
C VAL A 77 10.86 5.90 1.57
N ILE A 78 9.79 6.33 0.88
CA ILE A 78 8.41 6.24 1.35
C ILE A 78 7.94 4.81 1.11
N TYR A 79 7.55 4.10 2.15
CA TYR A 79 6.94 2.79 2.01
C TYR A 79 5.42 2.92 2.03
N LEU A 80 4.77 2.46 0.95
CA LEU A 80 3.32 2.41 0.79
C LEU A 80 2.85 0.96 0.95
N HIS A 81 2.12 0.70 2.02
CA HIS A 81 1.65 -0.64 2.37
C HIS A 81 0.54 -1.14 1.44
N GLY A 82 0.29 -2.45 1.47
CA GLY A 82 -0.78 -3.10 0.74
C GLY A 82 -2.18 -2.84 1.34
N ASN A 83 -3.22 -3.28 0.61
CA ASN A 83 -4.59 -3.27 1.11
C ASN A 83 -4.70 -4.05 2.43
N ALA A 84 -5.57 -3.62 3.34
CA ALA A 84 -5.78 -4.21 4.67
C ALA A 84 -4.49 -4.33 5.51
N SER A 85 -3.47 -3.54 5.22
CA SER A 85 -2.19 -3.49 5.94
C SER A 85 -2.04 -2.19 6.73
N SER A 86 -0.82 -1.90 7.19
CA SER A 86 -0.48 -0.71 7.96
C SER A 86 1.00 -0.34 7.75
N ARG A 87 1.42 0.77 8.35
CA ARG A 87 2.83 1.19 8.35
C ARG A 87 3.78 0.16 8.96
N LEU A 88 3.28 -0.80 9.76
CA LEU A 88 4.09 -1.91 10.27
C LEU A 88 4.76 -2.72 9.16
N GLU A 89 4.08 -2.85 8.02
CA GLU A 89 4.61 -3.59 6.88
C GLU A 89 5.94 -3.00 6.41
N GLY A 90 6.06 -1.67 6.38
CA GLY A 90 7.27 -0.96 5.98
C GLY A 90 8.50 -1.25 6.84
N LEU A 91 8.31 -1.60 8.12
CA LEU A 91 9.43 -1.97 8.98
C LEU A 91 10.18 -3.23 8.48
N ASN A 92 9.58 -4.06 7.63
CA ASN A 92 10.25 -5.19 6.99
C ASN A 92 11.38 -4.75 6.04
N THR A 93 11.36 -3.51 5.58
CA THR A 93 12.35 -2.97 4.64
C THR A 93 13.58 -2.37 5.33
N LEU A 94 13.58 -2.23 6.67
CA LEU A 94 14.71 -1.67 7.43
C LEU A 94 16.02 -2.38 7.13
N SER A 95 16.02 -3.72 7.10
CA SER A 95 17.23 -4.50 6.81
C SER A 95 17.73 -4.33 5.38
N THR A 96 16.91 -3.79 4.49
CA THR A 96 17.27 -3.48 3.11
C THR A 96 17.79 -2.06 2.97
N LEU A 97 17.17 -1.08 3.62
CA LEU A 97 17.45 0.35 3.40
C LEU A 97 18.56 0.90 4.32
N LEU A 98 18.56 0.53 5.60
CA LEU A 98 19.50 1.08 6.58
C LEU A 98 20.98 0.80 6.27
N PRO A 99 21.38 -0.38 5.73
CA PRO A 99 22.77 -0.62 5.32
C PRO A 99 23.27 0.35 4.24
N HIS A 100 22.36 0.87 3.39
CA HIS A 100 22.65 1.81 2.33
C HIS A 100 22.52 3.28 2.76
N ASN A 101 22.40 3.56 4.08
CA ASN A 101 22.16 4.90 4.63
C ASN A 101 20.94 5.61 4.01
N ILE A 102 19.87 4.87 3.81
CA ILE A 102 18.58 5.37 3.28
C ILE A 102 17.58 5.39 4.43
N ASN A 103 16.96 6.55 4.68
CA ASN A 103 15.91 6.73 5.65
C ASN A 103 14.64 6.03 5.17
N LEU A 104 13.82 5.58 6.12
CA LEU A 104 12.54 4.97 5.83
C LEU A 104 11.40 5.84 6.39
N PHE A 105 10.48 6.24 5.52
CA PHE A 105 9.21 6.86 5.90
C PHE A 105 8.07 5.87 5.71
N ILE A 106 7.29 5.65 6.76
CA ILE A 106 6.13 4.74 6.78
C ILE A 106 4.88 5.50 7.23
N VAL A 107 3.73 5.12 6.70
CA VAL A 107 2.45 5.79 6.94
C VAL A 107 1.32 4.78 7.05
N ASP A 108 0.34 5.03 7.90
CA ASP A 108 -0.98 4.41 7.81
C ASP A 108 -1.84 5.26 6.86
N LEU A 109 -2.12 4.74 5.68
CA LEU A 109 -2.96 5.41 4.69
C LEU A 109 -4.42 5.47 5.17
N PRO A 110 -5.24 6.44 4.71
CA PRO A 110 -6.64 6.55 5.10
C PRO A 110 -7.40 5.24 5.00
N GLY A 111 -8.22 4.93 5.99
CA GLY A 111 -8.95 3.66 6.05
C GLY A 111 -8.12 2.45 6.53
N CYS A 112 -6.82 2.60 6.78
CA CYS A 112 -5.91 1.53 7.20
C CYS A 112 -5.23 1.85 8.53
N GLY A 113 -4.75 0.80 9.22
CA GLY A 113 -4.03 0.94 10.48
C GLY A 113 -4.74 1.86 11.47
N HIS A 114 -3.99 2.78 12.06
CA HIS A 114 -4.49 3.80 13.00
C HIS A 114 -4.90 5.12 12.33
N SER A 115 -4.95 5.21 10.99
CA SER A 115 -5.44 6.41 10.32
C SER A 115 -6.94 6.60 10.51
N GLU A 116 -7.41 7.82 10.30
CA GLU A 116 -8.84 8.10 10.19
C GLU A 116 -9.38 7.69 8.79
N GLY A 117 -10.68 7.88 8.56
CA GLY A 117 -11.36 7.46 7.34
C GLY A 117 -11.93 6.05 7.43
N ASP A 118 -13.05 5.81 6.77
CA ASP A 118 -13.73 4.50 6.79
C ASP A 118 -13.39 3.62 5.60
N TYR A 119 -12.95 4.22 4.50
CA TYR A 119 -12.78 3.57 3.21
C TYR A 119 -11.39 3.80 2.65
N ILE A 120 -10.91 2.80 1.92
CA ILE A 120 -9.75 2.90 1.04
C ILE A 120 -10.19 3.19 -0.39
N SER A 121 -9.27 3.68 -1.22
CA SER A 121 -9.56 4.02 -2.62
C SER A 121 -8.69 3.25 -3.63
N LEU A 122 -7.97 2.24 -3.16
CA LEU A 122 -7.14 1.35 -3.98
C LEU A 122 -6.08 2.07 -4.84
N GLY A 123 -5.62 3.22 -4.38
CA GLY A 123 -4.63 4.05 -5.05
C GLY A 123 -5.14 5.39 -5.56
N TYR A 124 -6.45 5.60 -5.66
CA TYR A 124 -7.01 6.84 -6.19
C TYR A 124 -6.71 8.04 -5.26
N TYR A 125 -7.32 8.09 -4.09
CA TYR A 125 -7.07 9.17 -3.11
C TYR A 125 -5.70 9.03 -2.45
N GLU A 126 -5.25 7.80 -2.21
CA GLU A 126 -3.93 7.54 -1.64
C GLU A 126 -2.81 8.15 -2.49
N SER A 127 -2.99 8.28 -3.81
CA SER A 127 -2.00 8.94 -4.67
C SER A 127 -1.90 10.45 -4.41
N TYR A 128 -2.97 11.12 -3.97
CA TYR A 128 -2.91 12.52 -3.52
C TYR A 128 -2.24 12.63 -2.15
N ASP A 129 -2.47 11.65 -1.28
CA ASP A 129 -1.85 11.59 0.03
C ASP A 129 -0.33 11.39 -0.06
N VAL A 130 0.14 10.66 -1.07
CA VAL A 130 1.58 10.58 -1.39
C VAL A 130 2.15 11.96 -1.68
N GLY A 131 1.41 12.83 -2.38
CA GLY A 131 1.82 14.22 -2.63
C GLY A 131 2.04 15.01 -1.33
N ILE A 132 1.15 14.86 -0.37
CA ILE A 132 1.27 15.49 0.95
C ILE A 132 2.51 14.96 1.71
N ILE A 133 2.80 13.66 1.61
CA ILE A 133 4.00 13.07 2.22
C ILE A 133 5.27 13.62 1.56
N VAL A 134 5.28 13.75 0.24
CA VAL A 134 6.43 14.29 -0.51
C VAL A 134 6.64 15.76 -0.15
N ASP A 135 5.59 16.58 -0.06
CA ASP A 135 5.66 17.98 0.35
C ASP A 135 6.20 18.11 1.78
N PHE A 136 5.74 17.26 2.70
CA PHE A 136 6.25 17.21 4.07
C PHE A 136 7.75 16.88 4.10
N LEU A 137 8.18 15.84 3.39
CA LEU A 137 9.57 15.39 3.38
C LEU A 137 10.49 16.42 2.70
N GLU A 138 10.06 17.06 1.63
CA GLU A 138 10.84 18.11 0.94
C GLU A 138 11.12 19.29 1.86
N ASN A 139 10.14 19.66 2.70
CA ASN A 139 10.28 20.74 3.68
C ASN A 139 10.96 20.30 4.99
N LEU A 140 11.20 19.00 5.19
CA LEU A 140 11.87 18.51 6.39
C LEU A 140 13.40 18.66 6.22
N PRO A 141 14.08 19.44 7.10
CA PRO A 141 15.51 19.63 7.02
C PRO A 141 16.29 18.31 7.01
N GLY A 142 17.27 18.22 6.12
CA GLY A 142 18.12 17.03 5.99
C GLY A 142 17.53 15.93 5.12
N THR A 143 16.37 16.14 4.49
CA THR A 143 15.85 15.23 3.46
C THR A 143 16.61 15.44 2.16
N GLY A 144 17.06 14.33 1.57
CA GLY A 144 17.67 14.25 0.25
C GLY A 144 16.67 13.74 -0.81
N ASN A 145 17.17 12.93 -1.74
CA ASN A 145 16.34 12.36 -2.79
C ASN A 145 15.26 11.42 -2.22
N ILE A 146 14.06 11.47 -2.82
CA ILE A 146 12.90 10.70 -2.39
C ILE A 146 12.66 9.54 -3.37
N GLY A 147 12.53 8.33 -2.84
CA GLY A 147 12.06 7.14 -3.56
C GLY A 147 10.75 6.62 -2.98
N ILE A 148 10.06 5.78 -3.74
CA ILE A 148 8.85 5.09 -3.28
C ILE A 148 9.07 3.59 -3.39
N TRP A 149 8.74 2.86 -2.32
CA TRP A 149 8.59 1.41 -2.34
C TRP A 149 7.15 1.09 -1.98
N GLY A 150 6.38 0.71 -2.98
CA GLY A 150 4.99 0.30 -2.81
C GLY A 150 4.81 -1.19 -2.94
N ARG A 151 3.85 -1.76 -2.22
CA ARG A 151 3.44 -3.14 -2.34
C ARG A 151 1.95 -3.25 -2.64
N SER A 152 1.57 -4.09 -3.63
CA SER A 152 0.18 -4.33 -4.00
C SER A 152 -0.54 -3.00 -4.30
N MET A 153 -1.60 -2.65 -3.54
CA MET A 153 -2.23 -1.33 -3.59
C MET A 153 -1.20 -0.19 -3.52
N GLY A 154 -0.23 -0.27 -2.60
CA GLY A 154 0.81 0.75 -2.46
C GLY A 154 1.72 0.86 -3.69
N ALA A 155 1.99 -0.25 -4.40
CA ALA A 155 2.75 -0.24 -5.65
C ALA A 155 1.98 0.47 -6.76
N SER A 156 0.70 0.17 -6.90
CA SER A 156 -0.18 0.85 -7.86
C SER A 156 -0.37 2.33 -7.52
N THR A 157 -0.51 2.66 -6.23
CA THR A 157 -0.54 4.05 -5.74
C THR A 157 0.73 4.81 -6.10
N GLY A 158 1.91 4.20 -5.86
CA GLY A 158 3.20 4.80 -6.19
C GLY A 158 3.35 5.06 -7.69
N LEU A 159 2.91 4.14 -8.54
CA LEU A 159 2.91 4.32 -9.98
C LEU A 159 1.97 5.45 -10.43
N ILE A 160 0.72 5.47 -9.91
CA ILE A 160 -0.26 6.53 -10.22
C ILE A 160 0.27 7.91 -9.82
N TYR A 161 1.02 8.01 -8.72
CA TYR A 161 1.56 9.29 -8.29
C TYR A 161 2.81 9.71 -9.08
N ALA A 162 3.75 8.80 -9.29
CA ALA A 162 5.11 9.12 -9.73
C ALA A 162 5.16 9.81 -11.10
N HIS A 163 4.26 9.47 -12.05
CA HIS A 163 4.29 10.07 -13.38
C HIS A 163 4.14 11.61 -13.36
N ARG A 164 3.47 12.16 -12.33
CA ARG A 164 3.19 13.60 -12.21
C ARG A 164 4.14 14.37 -11.30
N ASP A 165 5.08 13.69 -10.61
CA ASP A 165 6.00 14.34 -9.66
C ASP A 165 7.46 13.94 -9.87
N LYS A 166 8.25 14.86 -10.44
CA LYS A 166 9.68 14.67 -10.72
C LYS A 166 10.58 14.65 -9.48
N ARG A 167 10.03 14.96 -8.29
CA ARG A 167 10.75 14.86 -7.02
C ARG A 167 11.00 13.41 -6.64
N ILE A 168 10.15 12.50 -7.12
CA ILE A 168 10.41 11.05 -6.98
C ILE A 168 11.53 10.65 -7.94
N LYS A 169 12.58 10.04 -7.38
CA LYS A 169 13.80 9.68 -8.12
C LYS A 169 13.92 8.19 -8.42
N ALA A 170 13.19 7.34 -7.71
CA ALA A 170 13.24 5.90 -7.92
C ALA A 170 11.97 5.22 -7.40
N LEU A 171 11.55 4.13 -8.06
CA LEU A 171 10.36 3.35 -7.70
C LEU A 171 10.71 1.88 -7.50
N CYS A 172 10.25 1.29 -6.41
CA CYS A 172 10.14 -0.16 -6.26
C CYS A 172 8.65 -0.53 -6.25
N LEU A 173 8.21 -1.26 -7.28
CA LEU A 173 6.82 -1.65 -7.49
C LEU A 173 6.70 -3.17 -7.23
N ASP A 174 6.32 -3.53 -5.98
CA ASP A 174 6.19 -4.92 -5.55
C ASP A 174 4.74 -5.39 -5.72
N SER A 175 4.49 -6.28 -6.67
CA SER A 175 3.20 -6.88 -7.02
C SER A 175 2.10 -5.84 -7.35
N PRO A 176 2.34 -4.88 -8.26
CA PRO A 176 1.31 -3.93 -8.68
C PRO A 176 0.21 -4.62 -9.48
N PHE A 177 -1.04 -4.12 -9.38
CA PHE A 177 -2.08 -4.48 -10.31
C PHE A 177 -2.16 -3.47 -11.47
N ALA A 178 -2.43 -3.96 -12.68
CA ALA A 178 -2.50 -3.13 -13.88
C ALA A 178 -3.85 -2.42 -14.04
N ASN A 179 -4.94 -3.13 -13.77
CA ASN A 179 -6.31 -2.66 -13.87
C ASN A 179 -7.16 -3.35 -12.82
N PHE A 180 -7.91 -2.58 -12.04
CA PHE A 180 -8.68 -3.13 -10.93
C PHE A 180 -9.83 -4.05 -11.38
N CYS A 181 -10.57 -3.66 -12.40
CA CYS A 181 -11.69 -4.49 -12.89
C CYS A 181 -11.20 -5.81 -13.50
N ARG A 182 -10.02 -5.81 -14.14
CA ARG A 182 -9.37 -7.04 -14.61
C ARG A 182 -9.00 -7.94 -13.44
N LEU A 183 -8.33 -7.37 -12.43
CA LEU A 183 -7.98 -8.10 -11.20
C LEU A 183 -9.22 -8.70 -10.53
N ALA A 184 -10.28 -7.93 -10.37
CA ALA A 184 -11.53 -8.39 -9.75
C ALA A 184 -12.17 -9.54 -10.53
N ARG A 185 -12.17 -9.48 -11.88
CA ARG A 185 -12.65 -10.59 -12.73
C ARG A 185 -11.79 -11.85 -12.58
N GLU A 186 -10.48 -11.71 -12.58
CA GLU A 186 -9.54 -12.83 -12.44
C GLU A 186 -9.71 -13.51 -11.09
N LEU A 187 -9.80 -12.73 -10.00
CA LEU A 187 -10.07 -13.25 -8.67
C LEU A 187 -11.43 -13.96 -8.62
N THR A 188 -12.48 -13.37 -9.20
CA THR A 188 -13.80 -14.02 -9.24
C THR A 188 -13.73 -15.37 -9.94
N LYS A 189 -13.10 -15.43 -11.13
CA LYS A 189 -12.97 -16.68 -11.92
C LYS A 189 -12.12 -17.74 -11.22
N GLN A 190 -11.14 -17.35 -10.43
CA GLN A 190 -10.33 -18.29 -9.66
C GLN A 190 -11.14 -19.06 -8.61
N TYR A 191 -12.17 -18.41 -8.04
CA TYR A 191 -12.98 -19.00 -6.99
C TYR A 191 -14.32 -19.56 -7.48
N ILE A 192 -14.88 -18.97 -8.55
CA ILE A 192 -16.19 -19.32 -9.09
C ILE A 192 -16.16 -19.21 -10.62
N ASN A 193 -16.58 -20.26 -11.28
CA ASN A 193 -16.66 -20.27 -12.74
C ASN A 193 -18.00 -19.62 -13.21
N LEU A 194 -18.07 -18.30 -13.16
CA LEU A 194 -19.20 -17.54 -13.67
C LEU A 194 -18.92 -16.98 -15.06
N PRO A 195 -19.91 -16.91 -15.94
CA PRO A 195 -19.82 -16.21 -17.22
C PRO A 195 -19.42 -14.72 -17.07
N ASP A 196 -18.65 -14.19 -18.01
CA ASP A 196 -18.13 -12.82 -17.93
C ASP A 196 -19.23 -11.75 -17.84
N PHE A 197 -20.37 -11.95 -18.50
CA PHE A 197 -21.48 -10.98 -18.44
C PHE A 197 -22.09 -10.88 -17.03
N ILE A 198 -22.13 -12.00 -16.28
CA ILE A 198 -22.60 -12.01 -14.88
C ILE A 198 -21.60 -11.27 -13.99
N ILE A 199 -20.29 -11.57 -14.13
CA ILE A 199 -19.24 -10.88 -13.36
C ILE A 199 -19.28 -9.38 -13.64
N ASN A 200 -19.44 -8.97 -14.89
CA ASN A 200 -19.53 -7.56 -15.27
C ASN A 200 -20.79 -6.89 -14.70
N GLY A 201 -21.92 -7.61 -14.65
CA GLY A 201 -23.13 -7.13 -13.98
C GLY A 201 -22.91 -6.87 -12.49
N ILE A 202 -22.31 -7.81 -11.77
CA ILE A 202 -21.96 -7.69 -10.35
C ILE A 202 -21.01 -6.51 -10.14
N LEU A 203 -19.94 -6.40 -10.94
CA LEU A 203 -18.99 -5.30 -10.86
C LEU A 203 -19.65 -3.93 -11.09
N LYS A 204 -20.62 -3.85 -12.02
CA LYS A 204 -21.36 -2.61 -12.27
C LYS A 204 -22.19 -2.19 -11.05
N ILE A 205 -22.89 -3.12 -10.42
CA ILE A 205 -23.70 -2.88 -9.22
C ILE A 205 -22.80 -2.46 -8.05
N ILE A 206 -21.75 -3.23 -7.77
CA ILE A 206 -20.79 -2.94 -6.70
C ILE A 206 -20.08 -1.60 -6.96
N GLY A 207 -19.69 -1.33 -8.20
CA GLY A 207 -19.04 -0.08 -8.58
C GLY A 207 -19.94 1.14 -8.36
N GLY A 208 -21.25 1.01 -8.62
CA GLY A 208 -22.22 2.05 -8.30
C GLY A 208 -22.26 2.36 -6.80
N THR A 209 -22.32 1.34 -5.95
CA THR A 209 -22.29 1.52 -4.49
C THR A 209 -20.98 2.10 -3.98
N ILE A 210 -19.84 1.65 -4.51
CA ILE A 210 -18.54 2.21 -4.15
C ILE A 210 -18.49 3.68 -4.52
N LYS A 211 -18.98 4.05 -5.70
CA LYS A 211 -19.05 5.44 -6.16
C LYS A 211 -19.93 6.30 -5.25
N GLU A 212 -21.08 5.79 -4.83
CA GLU A 212 -21.98 6.48 -3.89
C GLU A 212 -21.31 6.69 -2.51
N LYS A 213 -20.63 5.66 -1.98
CA LYS A 213 -20.07 5.70 -0.62
C LYS A 213 -18.74 6.42 -0.51
N ASN A 214 -17.90 6.34 -1.54
CA ASN A 214 -16.52 6.83 -1.51
C ASN A 214 -16.15 7.75 -2.69
N GLY A 215 -17.07 8.04 -3.60
CA GLY A 215 -16.83 8.90 -4.76
C GLY A 215 -15.95 8.30 -5.86
N ILE A 216 -15.48 7.04 -5.70
CA ILE A 216 -14.52 6.43 -6.63
C ILE A 216 -15.25 5.66 -7.71
N ASP A 217 -14.82 5.86 -8.95
CA ASP A 217 -15.20 5.03 -10.07
C ASP A 217 -14.15 3.92 -10.26
N ILE A 218 -14.47 2.70 -9.79
CA ILE A 218 -13.55 1.56 -9.88
C ILE A 218 -13.16 1.19 -11.31
N PHE A 219 -13.96 1.59 -12.32
CA PHE A 219 -13.65 1.35 -13.72
C PHE A 219 -12.54 2.27 -14.25
N ARG A 220 -12.21 3.32 -13.52
CA ARG A 220 -11.10 4.25 -13.80
C ARG A 220 -9.82 3.94 -13.00
N LEU A 221 -9.81 2.88 -12.21
CA LEU A 221 -8.62 2.44 -11.49
C LEU A 221 -7.72 1.62 -12.42
N ASN A 222 -6.95 2.32 -13.24
CA ASN A 222 -6.09 1.79 -14.30
C ASN A 222 -4.63 2.24 -14.11
N PRO A 223 -3.88 1.75 -13.12
CA PRO A 223 -2.48 2.14 -12.93
C PRO A 223 -1.61 1.96 -14.18
N ILE A 224 -1.96 1.01 -15.05
CA ILE A 224 -1.24 0.77 -16.29
C ILE A 224 -1.28 1.97 -17.24
N GLU A 225 -2.35 2.77 -17.24
CA GLU A 225 -2.48 3.97 -18.12
C GLU A 225 -1.45 5.05 -17.77
N GLU A 226 -0.95 5.06 -16.51
CA GLU A 226 0.05 6.02 -16.06
C GLU A 226 1.50 5.56 -16.33
N ALA A 227 1.68 4.27 -16.66
CA ALA A 227 3.00 3.66 -16.79
C ALA A 227 3.82 4.21 -17.95
N GLU A 228 3.19 4.53 -19.08
CA GLU A 228 3.86 5.11 -20.26
C GLU A 228 4.48 6.48 -19.96
N ASN A 229 3.85 7.24 -19.06
CA ASN A 229 4.25 8.58 -18.66
C ASN A 229 5.14 8.61 -17.40
N ALA A 230 5.44 7.46 -16.82
CA ALA A 230 6.34 7.35 -15.67
C ALA A 230 7.77 7.08 -16.15
N PHE A 231 8.66 8.05 -15.94
CA PHE A 231 10.05 8.01 -16.43
C PHE A 231 11.09 7.81 -15.32
N GLN A 232 10.68 7.75 -14.05
CA GLN A 232 11.58 7.44 -12.95
C GLN A 232 12.18 6.05 -13.13
N PRO A 233 13.47 5.82 -12.80
CA PRO A 233 13.99 4.46 -12.73
C PRO A 233 13.12 3.59 -11.82
N ALA A 234 12.77 2.39 -12.28
CA ALA A 234 11.89 1.47 -11.57
C ALA A 234 12.44 0.04 -11.49
N ILE A 235 12.32 -0.55 -10.30
CA ILE A 235 12.48 -1.99 -10.09
C ILE A 235 11.12 -2.60 -9.80
N PHE A 236 10.68 -3.50 -10.68
CA PHE A 236 9.49 -4.30 -10.50
C PHE A 236 9.86 -5.58 -9.77
N VAL A 237 9.07 -5.94 -8.77
CA VAL A 237 9.24 -7.17 -8.00
C VAL A 237 7.93 -7.95 -8.00
N HIS A 238 7.98 -9.27 -8.22
CA HIS A 238 6.76 -10.09 -8.18
C HIS A 238 7.07 -11.53 -7.81
N ALA A 239 6.18 -12.20 -7.09
CA ALA A 239 6.28 -13.64 -6.89
C ALA A 239 5.61 -14.38 -8.05
N ILE A 240 6.31 -15.37 -8.64
CA ILE A 240 5.77 -16.15 -9.77
C ILE A 240 4.46 -16.85 -9.38
N ASN A 241 4.40 -17.34 -8.14
CA ASN A 241 3.24 -18.05 -7.59
C ASN A 241 2.25 -17.14 -6.85
N ASP A 242 2.21 -15.84 -7.19
CA ASP A 242 1.23 -14.91 -6.65
C ASP A 242 -0.17 -15.28 -7.16
N LYS A 243 -1.05 -15.71 -6.22
CA LYS A 243 -2.42 -16.10 -6.53
C LYS A 243 -3.43 -14.97 -6.35
N LEU A 244 -3.01 -13.85 -5.76
CA LEU A 244 -3.89 -12.69 -5.58
C LEU A 244 -3.78 -11.75 -6.78
N ILE A 245 -2.56 -11.36 -7.12
CA ILE A 245 -2.29 -10.56 -8.32
C ILE A 245 -1.34 -11.36 -9.20
N ASN A 246 -1.84 -11.87 -10.31
CA ASN A 246 -1.04 -12.67 -11.22
C ASN A 246 0.13 -11.87 -11.80
N LEU A 247 1.28 -12.53 -12.00
CA LEU A 247 2.52 -11.91 -12.50
C LEU A 247 2.32 -11.08 -13.79
N HIS A 248 1.37 -11.46 -14.65
CA HIS A 248 1.12 -10.75 -15.91
C HIS A 248 0.69 -9.28 -15.70
N HIS A 249 0.08 -8.93 -14.56
CA HIS A 249 -0.21 -7.52 -14.24
C HIS A 249 1.08 -6.68 -14.18
N ALA A 250 2.11 -7.18 -13.50
CA ALA A 250 3.41 -6.50 -13.45
C ALA A 250 4.12 -6.52 -14.80
N ILE A 251 4.03 -7.60 -15.58
CA ILE A 251 4.61 -7.72 -16.92
C ILE A 251 3.96 -6.70 -17.87
N ASP A 252 2.64 -6.56 -17.84
CA ASP A 252 1.92 -5.63 -18.72
C ASP A 252 2.33 -4.18 -18.42
N ILE A 253 2.38 -3.79 -17.14
CA ILE A 253 2.88 -2.47 -16.73
C ILE A 253 4.35 -2.30 -17.16
N PHE A 254 5.19 -3.30 -16.88
CA PHE A 254 6.61 -3.29 -17.22
C PHE A 254 6.82 -3.05 -18.71
N ASN A 255 6.07 -3.70 -19.57
CA ASN A 255 6.25 -3.60 -21.04
C ASN A 255 6.06 -2.18 -21.54
N ILE A 256 5.08 -1.44 -21.01
CA ILE A 256 4.76 -0.08 -21.47
C ILE A 256 5.41 1.02 -20.63
N TYR A 257 6.05 0.69 -19.50
CA TYR A 257 6.68 1.68 -18.62
C TYR A 257 7.73 2.52 -19.37
N GLY A 258 7.63 3.85 -19.27
CA GLY A 258 8.43 4.79 -20.06
C GLY A 258 9.89 4.95 -19.61
N GLY A 259 10.20 4.72 -18.32
CA GLY A 259 11.52 4.92 -17.73
C GLY A 259 12.44 3.69 -17.79
N GLU A 260 13.68 3.86 -17.28
CA GLU A 260 14.60 2.74 -17.04
C GLU A 260 13.94 1.76 -16.07
N LYS A 261 13.96 0.49 -16.42
CA LYS A 261 13.19 -0.54 -15.67
C LYS A 261 13.92 -1.87 -15.58
N SER A 262 13.69 -2.58 -14.48
CA SER A 262 14.11 -3.98 -14.31
C SER A 262 13.00 -4.78 -13.63
N LEU A 263 12.89 -6.08 -13.94
CA LEU A 263 11.92 -6.99 -13.32
C LEU A 263 12.65 -8.11 -12.58
N LYS A 264 12.27 -8.34 -11.34
CA LYS A 264 12.81 -9.38 -10.44
C LYS A 264 11.67 -10.27 -9.97
N CYS A 265 11.70 -11.50 -10.43
CA CYS A 265 10.72 -12.51 -10.04
C CYS A 265 11.22 -13.38 -8.90
N SER A 266 10.35 -13.66 -7.92
CA SER A 266 10.59 -14.63 -6.86
C SER A 266 9.93 -15.96 -7.20
N GLU A 267 10.70 -17.01 -7.23
CA GLU A 267 10.20 -18.39 -7.39
C GLU A 267 9.57 -18.91 -6.10
N ILE A 268 9.89 -18.29 -4.97
CA ILE A 268 9.49 -18.71 -3.63
C ILE A 268 8.45 -17.73 -3.09
N GLY A 269 7.41 -18.28 -2.45
CA GLY A 269 6.36 -17.52 -1.80
C GLY A 269 5.26 -17.06 -2.75
N GLY A 270 4.31 -16.32 -2.20
CA GLY A 270 3.14 -15.74 -2.87
C GLY A 270 3.04 -14.25 -2.64
N HIS A 271 1.82 -13.71 -2.74
CA HIS A 271 1.55 -12.27 -2.65
C HIS A 271 2.12 -11.64 -1.37
N ASN A 272 1.79 -12.20 -0.21
CA ASN A 272 2.14 -11.65 1.11
C ASN A 272 3.47 -12.16 1.67
N SER A 273 4.19 -13.02 0.94
CA SER A 273 5.44 -13.59 1.40
C SER A 273 6.57 -12.57 1.43
N LYS A 274 7.49 -12.71 2.39
CA LYS A 274 8.75 -11.96 2.41
C LYS A 274 9.52 -12.25 1.12
N ARG A 275 10.08 -11.24 0.50
CA ARG A 275 10.93 -11.41 -0.68
C ARG A 275 12.27 -12.04 -0.29
N PRO A 276 12.83 -12.96 -1.09
CA PRO A 276 14.13 -13.56 -0.85
C PRO A 276 15.24 -12.51 -0.67
N LYS A 277 16.23 -12.83 0.16
CA LYS A 277 17.36 -11.92 0.47
C LYS A 277 18.05 -11.38 -0.79
N ARG A 278 18.19 -12.21 -1.83
CA ARG A 278 18.76 -11.79 -3.11
C ARG A 278 17.96 -10.60 -3.71
N ILE A 279 16.64 -10.71 -3.73
CA ILE A 279 15.78 -9.65 -4.30
C ILE A 279 15.83 -8.39 -3.42
N THR A 280 15.78 -8.52 -2.09
CA THR A 280 15.88 -7.35 -1.21
C THR A 280 17.24 -6.66 -1.31
N GLN A 281 18.33 -7.40 -1.52
CA GLN A 281 19.66 -6.82 -1.81
C GLN A 281 19.64 -6.04 -3.14
N GLU A 282 19.04 -6.58 -4.19
CA GLU A 282 18.92 -5.87 -5.47
C GLU A 282 18.08 -4.59 -5.33
N ILE A 283 17.03 -4.59 -4.51
CA ILE A 283 16.25 -3.39 -4.20
C ILE A 283 17.09 -2.36 -3.45
N GLY A 284 17.89 -2.80 -2.46
CA GLY A 284 18.78 -1.92 -1.72
C GLY A 284 19.82 -1.23 -2.63
N ASN A 285 20.49 -2.03 -3.47
CA ASN A 285 21.47 -1.53 -4.45
C ASN A 285 20.82 -0.58 -5.48
N PHE A 286 19.57 -0.90 -5.90
CA PHE A 286 18.82 -0.05 -6.80
C PHE A 286 18.53 1.33 -6.18
N PHE A 287 18.02 1.39 -4.96
CA PHE A 287 17.78 2.67 -4.29
C PHE A 287 19.09 3.41 -3.99
N GLU A 288 20.16 2.72 -3.63
CA GLU A 288 21.46 3.33 -3.46
C GLU A 288 21.90 4.03 -4.75
N LYS A 289 21.83 3.33 -5.89
CA LYS A 289 22.24 3.86 -7.21
C LYS A 289 21.49 5.17 -7.58
N TYR A 290 20.17 5.23 -7.32
CA TYR A 290 19.37 6.34 -7.80
C TYR A 290 19.05 7.43 -6.77
N LEU A 291 19.23 7.15 -5.49
CA LEU A 291 18.90 8.10 -4.43
C LEU A 291 20.15 8.77 -3.82
N GLN A 292 21.35 8.16 -3.89
CA GLN A 292 22.54 8.80 -3.34
C GLN A 292 23.01 9.94 -4.25
N ASN A 293 23.29 11.10 -3.62
CA ASN A 293 23.91 12.25 -4.27
C ASN A 293 25.42 12.21 -4.07
N ASN A 294 26.19 12.27 -5.14
CA ASN A 294 27.66 12.30 -5.09
C ASN A 294 28.26 13.60 -4.51
N ASN A 295 27.44 14.61 -4.18
CA ASN A 295 27.89 15.97 -3.82
C ASN A 295 27.47 16.39 -2.40
N ASN A 296 27.38 15.47 -1.45
CA ASN A 296 27.00 15.80 -0.06
C ASN A 296 28.24 16.21 0.76
N GLU A 297 28.65 17.49 0.71
CA GLU A 297 29.61 18.07 1.66
C GLU A 297 28.93 18.31 3.02
N PHE A 298 29.68 18.03 4.12
CA PHE A 298 29.22 18.27 5.49
C PHE A 298 29.25 19.78 5.80
N ASP A 299 28.12 20.31 6.29
CA ASP A 299 28.06 21.62 6.96
C ASP A 299 27.48 21.44 8.36
N ILE A 300 28.36 21.59 9.35
CA ILE A 300 28.07 21.29 10.77
C ILE A 300 27.03 22.27 11.39
N ASN A 301 26.73 23.39 10.73
CA ASN A 301 25.92 24.46 11.31
C ASN A 301 24.39 24.30 11.14
N GLU A 302 23.88 23.37 10.32
CA GLU A 302 22.46 23.13 10.13
C GLU A 302 21.84 22.14 11.13
N ASP A 303 22.63 21.33 11.83
CA ASP A 303 22.11 20.39 12.85
C ASP A 303 21.39 21.08 14.03
N ASN A 304 21.74 22.35 14.31
CA ASN A 304 21.07 23.13 15.35
C ASN A 304 19.66 23.60 14.98
N LYS A 305 19.31 23.71 13.69
CA LYS A 305 17.98 24.11 13.24
C LYS A 305 16.96 22.97 13.33
N LEU A 306 17.38 21.72 13.32
CA LEU A 306 16.50 20.56 13.46
C LEU A 306 15.84 20.45 14.84
N ASN A 307 16.47 21.04 15.89
CA ASN A 307 15.92 21.09 17.24
C ASN A 307 14.83 22.15 17.42
N GLU A 308 14.67 23.11 16.50
CA GLU A 308 13.67 24.19 16.58
C GLU A 308 12.34 23.85 15.94
N TYR A 309 12.24 22.83 15.08
CA TYR A 309 10.95 22.36 14.62
C TYR A 309 10.21 21.68 15.78
N LYS A 310 9.42 22.46 16.52
CA LYS A 310 8.37 21.96 17.42
C LYS A 310 7.27 21.30 16.59
N ILE A 311 7.57 20.15 16.01
CA ILE A 311 6.57 19.27 15.49
C ILE A 311 5.89 18.66 16.72
N ASN A 312 4.57 18.67 16.76
CA ASN A 312 3.78 18.08 17.84
C ASN A 312 4.17 16.61 17.98
N TYR A 313 5.16 16.34 18.85
CA TYR A 313 5.48 14.99 19.27
C TYR A 313 4.29 14.46 20.05
N VAL A 314 3.79 13.32 19.68
CA VAL A 314 2.94 12.53 20.55
C VAL A 314 3.84 12.00 21.66
N ASN A 315 3.97 12.82 22.74
CA ASN A 315 4.85 12.56 23.89
C ASN A 315 4.25 11.54 24.86
N ASP A 316 3.70 10.42 24.38
CA ASP A 316 3.06 9.43 25.25
C ASP A 316 3.74 8.07 25.27
N LEU A 317 5.07 8.00 25.17
CA LEU A 317 5.77 6.74 25.44
C LEU A 317 7.09 6.99 26.19
N ASN A 318 6.99 7.49 27.43
CA ASN A 318 8.07 7.38 28.42
C ASN A 318 8.14 5.93 28.94
N GLN A 319 8.60 4.99 28.12
CA GLN A 319 9.10 3.71 28.60
C GLN A 319 10.42 3.42 27.89
N SER A 320 11.49 3.45 28.67
CA SER A 320 12.81 2.96 28.28
C SER A 320 12.73 1.44 28.12
N PHE A 321 12.43 0.97 26.91
CA PHE A 321 12.56 -0.43 26.56
C PHE A 321 13.98 -0.76 26.16
N VAL A 322 14.65 -1.62 26.91
CA VAL A 322 15.84 -2.31 26.45
C VAL A 322 15.40 -3.30 25.37
N PHE A 323 15.72 -3.00 24.13
CA PHE A 323 15.39 -3.81 22.98
C PHE A 323 16.13 -5.15 23.02
N LYS A 324 15.46 -6.22 23.41
CA LYS A 324 15.90 -7.58 23.15
C LYS A 324 15.42 -7.94 21.74
N SER A 325 16.27 -7.79 20.76
CA SER A 325 15.97 -7.99 19.32
C SER A 325 15.21 -9.29 19.01
N GLY A 326 15.49 -10.37 19.75
CA GLY A 326 14.86 -11.67 19.54
C GLY A 326 13.37 -11.73 19.88
N GLU A 327 12.91 -10.97 20.88
CA GLU A 327 11.50 -11.00 21.32
C GLU A 327 10.59 -10.16 20.40
N TYR A 328 11.11 -9.05 19.90
CA TYR A 328 10.43 -8.22 18.88
C TYR A 328 10.19 -8.99 17.58
N TYR A 329 11.22 -9.66 17.06
CA TYR A 329 11.10 -10.45 15.84
C TYR A 329 10.15 -11.64 16.01
N LYS A 330 10.16 -12.31 17.16
CA LYS A 330 9.22 -13.40 17.49
C LYS A 330 7.77 -12.93 17.53
N ASN A 331 7.48 -11.83 18.22
CA ASN A 331 6.13 -11.29 18.32
C ASN A 331 5.63 -10.82 16.96
N ARG A 332 6.52 -10.29 16.13
CA ARG A 332 6.19 -9.85 14.77
C ARG A 332 5.99 -11.01 13.80
N GLU A 333 6.76 -12.08 13.90
CA GLU A 333 6.53 -13.30 13.12
C GLU A 333 5.20 -13.96 13.48
N LEU A 334 4.87 -14.01 14.76
CA LEU A 334 3.57 -14.48 15.22
C LEU A 334 2.43 -13.58 14.72
N TYR A 335 2.58 -12.26 14.78
CA TYR A 335 1.61 -11.32 14.25
C TYR A 335 1.40 -11.51 12.75
N ASN A 336 2.47 -11.63 11.96
CA ASN A 336 2.38 -11.86 10.52
C ASN A 336 1.71 -13.20 10.19
N SER A 337 1.97 -14.26 10.95
CA SER A 337 1.32 -15.57 10.75
C SER A 337 -0.18 -15.52 11.07
N LEU A 338 -0.58 -14.86 12.16
CA LEU A 338 -1.98 -14.63 12.50
C LEU A 338 -2.72 -13.79 11.46
N LYS A 339 -2.03 -12.80 10.88
CA LYS A 339 -2.58 -11.99 9.80
C LYS A 339 -2.82 -12.82 8.54
N GLU A 340 -1.85 -13.63 8.10
CA GLU A 340 -2.00 -14.54 6.95
C GLU A 340 -3.16 -15.54 7.16
N GLU A 341 -3.33 -16.06 8.38
CA GLU A 341 -4.42 -16.96 8.72
C GLU A 341 -5.79 -16.25 8.65
N ASN A 342 -5.89 -15.01 9.15
CA ASN A 342 -7.11 -14.21 9.07
C ASN A 342 -7.46 -13.82 7.61
N GLU A 343 -6.46 -13.47 6.80
CA GLU A 343 -6.66 -13.18 5.38
C GLU A 343 -7.21 -14.40 4.64
N LYS A 344 -6.65 -15.59 4.91
CA LYS A 344 -7.12 -16.85 4.34
C LYS A 344 -8.57 -17.15 4.75
N LYS A 345 -8.92 -16.97 6.03
CA LYS A 345 -10.28 -17.15 6.53
C LYS A 345 -11.27 -16.20 5.86
N ASN A 346 -10.93 -14.93 5.71
CA ASN A 346 -11.76 -13.95 5.01
C ASN A 346 -12.00 -14.34 3.55
N MET A 347 -10.97 -14.84 2.85
CA MET A 347 -11.11 -15.33 1.47
C MET A 347 -12.03 -16.57 1.38
N ASP A 348 -11.93 -17.50 2.33
CA ASP A 348 -12.80 -18.67 2.38
C ASP A 348 -14.26 -18.29 2.67
N ASP A 349 -14.51 -17.28 3.48
CA ASP A 349 -15.87 -16.78 3.75
C ASP A 349 -16.45 -16.08 2.53
N ILE A 350 -15.70 -15.30 1.79
CA ILE A 350 -16.10 -14.72 0.50
C ILE A 350 -16.45 -15.82 -0.50
N LYS A 351 -15.60 -16.83 -0.60
CA LYS A 351 -15.87 -17.99 -1.47
C LYS A 351 -17.20 -18.66 -1.14
N LYS A 352 -17.48 -18.90 0.14
CA LYS A 352 -18.77 -19.48 0.57
C LYS A 352 -19.96 -18.59 0.18
N ILE A 353 -19.83 -17.28 0.29
CA ILE A 353 -20.88 -16.32 -0.08
C ILE A 353 -21.12 -16.37 -1.58
N LEU A 354 -20.07 -16.29 -2.37
CA LEU A 354 -20.14 -16.30 -3.82
C LEU A 354 -20.70 -17.63 -4.35
N LEU A 355 -20.38 -18.77 -3.75
CA LEU A 355 -20.94 -20.08 -4.11
C LEU A 355 -22.44 -20.22 -3.77
N ASN A 356 -22.97 -19.42 -2.86
CA ASN A 356 -24.39 -19.42 -2.47
C ASN A 356 -25.26 -18.46 -3.31
N ILE A 357 -24.65 -17.68 -4.23
CA ILE A 357 -25.37 -16.82 -5.18
C ILE A 357 -25.76 -17.67 -6.40
N ASN A 358 -27.03 -18.02 -6.52
CA ASN A 358 -27.56 -18.77 -7.68
C ASN A 358 -27.72 -17.84 -8.90
N GLU A 359 -27.44 -18.36 -10.11
CA GLU A 359 -27.57 -17.63 -11.39
C GLU A 359 -28.98 -17.00 -11.59
N ASN A 360 -30.03 -17.63 -11.07
CA ASN A 360 -31.40 -17.13 -11.15
C ASN A 360 -31.70 -15.89 -10.29
N ASP A 361 -30.90 -15.67 -9.24
CA ASP A 361 -31.09 -14.53 -8.35
C ASP A 361 -30.45 -13.26 -8.94
N ILE A 362 -29.35 -13.41 -9.65
CA ILE A 362 -28.63 -12.31 -10.31
C ILE A 362 -29.41 -11.79 -11.53
N SER A 363 -30.06 -12.68 -12.30
CA SER A 363 -30.83 -12.30 -13.50
C SER A 363 -32.07 -11.49 -13.18
N LYS A 364 -32.72 -11.72 -12.04
CA LYS A 364 -33.90 -10.97 -11.60
C LYS A 364 -33.56 -9.56 -11.14
N GLU A 365 -32.54 -9.38 -10.31
CA GLU A 365 -32.11 -8.05 -9.85
C GLU A 365 -31.54 -7.17 -10.96
N SER A 366 -30.80 -7.74 -11.92
CA SER A 366 -30.29 -6.98 -13.07
C SER A 366 -31.42 -6.45 -13.97
N THR A 367 -32.56 -7.15 -14.03
CA THR A 367 -33.76 -6.72 -14.78
C THR A 367 -34.53 -5.63 -14.04
N GLU A 368 -34.67 -5.73 -12.72
CA GLU A 368 -35.34 -4.72 -11.88
C GLU A 368 -34.51 -3.42 -11.73
N LEU A 369 -33.19 -3.50 -11.58
CA LEU A 369 -32.31 -2.31 -11.55
C LEU A 369 -32.30 -1.58 -12.90
N ASN A 370 -32.22 -2.29 -14.02
CA ASN A 370 -32.27 -1.65 -15.34
C ASN A 370 -33.66 -0.99 -15.60
N SER A 371 -34.75 -1.50 -15.06
CA SER A 371 -36.06 -0.86 -15.13
C SER A 371 -36.13 0.42 -14.28
N ASN A 372 -35.48 0.46 -13.10
CA ASN A 372 -35.48 1.62 -12.23
C ASN A 372 -34.53 2.74 -12.72
N ILE A 373 -33.42 2.38 -13.40
CA ILE A 373 -32.52 3.35 -14.02
C ILE A 373 -33.14 4.02 -15.22
N SER A 374 -33.91 3.26 -16.05
CA SER A 374 -34.62 3.81 -17.21
C SER A 374 -35.78 4.73 -16.85
N ILE A 375 -36.33 4.65 -15.64
CA ILE A 375 -37.41 5.52 -15.14
C ILE A 375 -36.85 6.86 -14.64
N ASN A 376 -35.59 6.88 -14.10
CA ASN A 376 -34.95 8.09 -13.61
C ASN A 376 -34.24 8.92 -14.69
N GLU A 377 -33.95 8.35 -15.86
CA GLU A 377 -33.46 9.10 -17.04
C GLU A 377 -34.58 9.78 -17.85
N LYS A 378 -35.85 9.56 -17.52
CA LYS A 378 -37.01 10.19 -18.16
C LYS A 378 -37.77 11.21 -17.30
N LYS A 379 -37.18 11.60 -16.18
CA LYS A 379 -37.61 12.74 -15.38
C LYS A 379 -36.48 13.78 -15.32
#